data_ecdd7671fdf9c3357770d6c1c5e31d70
#
_entry.id   ecdd7671fdf9c3357770d6c1c5e31d70
#
_cell.length_a   1.000
_cell.length_b   1.000
_cell.length_c   1.000
_cell.angle_alpha   90.00
_cell.angle_beta   90.00
_cell.angle_gamma   90.00
#
_symmetry.space_group_name_H-M   'P 1'
#
loop_
_entity.id
_entity.type
_entity.pdbx_description
1 polymer ?
#
loop_
_entity_poly.entity_id
_entity_poly.type
_entity_poly.pdbx_seq_one_letter_code
_entity_poly.pdbx_strand_id
1 'polypeptide(L)'
;MINLKSFAALAKPEYLLRPHQIGRRLWREVVHDRAQGEKIVRLPWGLDIAVDAGEAIGWSLYTRALYETAVTEALWRLAKPGDSVVDGGSNIGYMASVLASRVGPRGKVYCFEPHPEVFRGLQRNVKAWQDSQRCGSFLLYQAALGERESMGILRIPDHFADNQGTSWMQADDTREGRSVNVRIVALDDVVPESETLGVVKLDVQGYELTALKGMERLLRERRVRTVVFEEERAYPAATHRFLREMGYENFGLEHRFGGVQCVPGERRHYDPISDPPPNYVATVEPKLTMAQLQKGFWQSFGPAKLLRGWPWVRRSSH
;
A
#
# COMPACT_ATOMS: atom_id res chain seq x y z
N MET A 1 13.43 -17.81 26.19
CA MET A 1 14.25 -18.43 25.08
C MET A 1 13.96 -17.69 23.81
N ILE A 2 14.93 -16.97 23.23
CA ILE A 2 14.80 -16.26 21.97
C ILE A 2 14.74 -17.32 20.86
N ASN A 3 13.62 -17.39 20.15
CA ASN A 3 13.35 -18.42 19.16
C ASN A 3 14.21 -18.17 17.90
N LEU A 4 14.75 -19.23 17.26
CA LEU A 4 15.55 -19.13 15.99
C LEU A 4 14.80 -18.35 14.89
N LYS A 5 13.46 -18.39 14.87
CA LYS A 5 12.63 -17.59 13.95
C LYS A 5 12.80 -16.07 14.16
N SER A 6 13.16 -15.62 15.38
CA SER A 6 13.45 -14.21 15.66
C SER A 6 14.79 -13.76 15.06
N PHE A 7 15.79 -14.64 14.95
CA PHE A 7 17.08 -14.31 14.33
C PHE A 7 16.98 -14.15 12.80
N ALA A 8 16.20 -15.01 12.13
CA ALA A 8 15.95 -14.87 10.69
C ALA A 8 15.18 -13.58 10.37
N ALA A 9 14.33 -13.13 11.29
CA ALA A 9 13.62 -11.84 11.15
C ALA A 9 14.57 -10.63 11.27
N LEU A 10 15.70 -10.73 11.99
CA LEU A 10 16.68 -9.64 12.12
C LEU A 10 17.56 -9.47 10.87
N ALA A 11 17.65 -10.49 10.01
CA ALA A 11 18.37 -10.42 8.74
C ALA A 11 17.59 -9.72 7.62
N LYS A 12 16.37 -9.22 7.91
CA LYS A 12 15.59 -8.48 6.92
C LYS A 12 16.24 -7.12 6.62
N PRO A 13 16.19 -6.67 5.33
CA PRO A 13 16.87 -5.42 4.92
C PRO A 13 16.43 -4.18 5.70
N GLU A 14 15.18 -4.11 6.13
CA GLU A 14 14.68 -3.01 6.94
C GLU A 14 15.41 -2.85 8.28
N TYR A 15 15.92 -3.93 8.88
CA TYR A 15 16.70 -3.86 10.12
C TYR A 15 18.17 -3.53 9.88
N LEU A 16 18.75 -4.04 8.80
CA LEU A 16 20.13 -3.71 8.43
C LEU A 16 20.29 -2.24 8.03
N LEU A 17 19.27 -1.69 7.37
CA LEU A 17 19.26 -0.27 6.98
C LEU A 17 18.88 0.66 8.12
N ARG A 18 18.26 0.14 9.18
CA ARG A 18 17.81 0.90 10.34
C ARG A 18 18.11 0.15 11.65
N PRO A 19 19.39 -0.05 12.00
CA PRO A 19 19.79 -0.88 13.15
C PRO A 19 19.22 -0.40 14.48
N HIS A 20 18.91 0.89 14.62
CA HIS A 20 18.23 1.42 15.82
C HIS A 20 16.81 0.84 16.02
N GLN A 21 16.17 0.31 14.97
CA GLN A 21 14.87 -0.36 15.08
C GLN A 21 14.99 -1.75 15.72
N ILE A 22 16.17 -2.40 15.64
CA ILE A 22 16.44 -3.66 16.35
C ILE A 22 16.33 -3.43 17.86
N GLY A 23 16.99 -2.41 18.36
CA GLY A 23 16.92 -2.06 19.79
C GLY A 23 15.49 -1.71 20.24
N ARG A 24 14.75 -0.93 19.42
CA ARG A 24 13.34 -0.62 19.67
C ARG A 24 12.45 -1.86 19.69
N ARG A 25 12.63 -2.77 18.74
CA ARG A 25 11.86 -4.02 18.68
C ARG A 25 12.14 -4.90 19.87
N LEU A 26 13.42 -5.17 20.17
CA LEU A 26 13.83 -5.98 21.33
C LEU A 26 13.32 -5.38 22.64
N TRP A 27 13.44 -4.07 22.82
CA TRP A 27 12.93 -3.39 24.02
C TRP A 27 11.41 -3.56 24.15
N ARG A 28 10.65 -3.48 23.06
CA ARG A 28 9.18 -3.63 23.05
C ARG A 28 8.71 -5.08 23.19
N GLU A 29 9.43 -6.03 22.60
CA GLU A 29 9.18 -7.46 22.80
C GLU A 29 9.46 -7.89 24.27
N VAL A 30 10.44 -7.26 24.94
CA VAL A 30 10.80 -7.55 26.33
C VAL A 30 9.87 -6.85 27.31
N VAL A 31 9.47 -5.62 27.04
CA VAL A 31 8.65 -4.80 27.97
C VAL A 31 7.15 -5.18 27.90
N HIS A 32 6.75 -6.08 26.99
CA HIS A 32 5.36 -6.57 26.83
C HIS A 32 4.28 -5.47 26.82
N ASP A 33 4.70 -4.21 26.69
CA ASP A 33 3.79 -3.11 26.55
C ASP A 33 3.37 -3.02 25.09
N ARG A 34 2.34 -3.77 24.70
CA ARG A 34 1.55 -3.41 23.52
C ARG A 34 1.07 -2.00 23.80
N ALA A 35 1.80 -1.04 23.26
CA ALA A 35 1.44 0.36 23.37
C ALA A 35 0.04 0.50 22.79
N GLN A 36 -0.97 0.45 23.65
CA GLN A 36 -2.36 0.63 23.25
C GLN A 36 -2.60 2.10 22.92
N GLY A 37 -3.50 2.34 21.98
CA GLY A 37 -3.97 3.66 21.61
C GLY A 37 -3.16 4.35 20.51
N GLU A 38 -3.59 5.56 20.19
CA GLU A 38 -3.07 6.35 19.09
C GLU A 38 -1.62 6.80 19.32
N LYS A 39 -0.79 6.60 18.30
CA LYS A 39 0.62 7.02 18.24
C LYS A 39 0.89 7.77 16.95
N ILE A 40 1.78 8.74 17.01
CA ILE A 40 2.29 9.44 15.82
C ILE A 40 3.62 8.81 15.40
N VAL A 41 3.70 8.39 14.16
CA VAL A 41 4.88 7.73 13.59
C VAL A 41 5.46 8.58 12.47
N ARG A 42 6.75 8.91 12.55
CA ARG A 42 7.47 9.57 11.46
C ARG A 42 7.86 8.56 10.40
N LEU A 43 7.28 8.72 9.20
CA LEU A 43 7.56 7.88 8.05
C LEU A 43 8.90 8.25 7.37
N PRO A 44 9.54 7.31 6.64
CA PRO A 44 10.83 7.54 5.99
C PRO A 44 10.87 8.74 5.05
N TRP A 45 9.77 9.05 4.40
CA TRP A 45 9.64 10.16 3.45
C TRP A 45 9.24 11.48 4.10
N GLY A 46 9.15 11.50 5.42
CA GLY A 46 9.04 12.74 6.18
C GLY A 46 7.63 13.22 6.47
N LEU A 47 6.61 12.41 6.27
CA LEU A 47 5.25 12.63 6.77
C LEU A 47 5.06 11.94 8.12
N ASP A 48 4.20 12.48 8.96
CA ASP A 48 3.79 11.87 10.21
C ASP A 48 2.44 11.18 10.00
N ILE A 49 2.25 9.97 10.54
CA ILE A 49 1.01 9.22 10.46
C ILE A 49 0.52 8.85 11.86
N ALA A 50 -0.76 9.13 12.13
CA ALA A 50 -1.43 8.65 13.33
C ALA A 50 -1.87 7.21 13.11
N VAL A 51 -1.51 6.33 14.06
CA VAL A 51 -1.78 4.89 14.01
C VAL A 51 -2.30 4.40 15.35
N ASP A 52 -3.16 3.40 15.35
CA ASP A 52 -3.45 2.65 16.58
C ASP A 52 -2.40 1.53 16.72
N ALA A 53 -1.56 1.63 17.74
CA ALA A 53 -0.51 0.64 17.99
C ALA A 53 -1.05 -0.71 18.51
N GLY A 54 -2.32 -0.81 18.84
CA GLY A 54 -3.01 -2.07 19.18
C GLY A 54 -3.36 -2.90 17.94
N GLU A 55 -3.45 -2.28 16.77
CA GLU A 55 -3.84 -2.86 15.51
C GLU A 55 -2.61 -3.31 14.70
N ALA A 56 -2.75 -4.34 13.84
CA ALA A 56 -1.62 -5.00 13.16
C ALA A 56 -0.79 -4.06 12.27
N ILE A 57 -1.45 -3.25 11.43
CA ILE A 57 -0.78 -2.28 10.55
C ILE A 57 -0.15 -1.17 11.41
N GLY A 58 -0.90 -0.66 12.38
CA GLY A 58 -0.43 0.36 13.31
C GLY A 58 0.76 -0.12 14.14
N TRP A 59 0.75 -1.37 14.61
CA TRP A 59 1.90 -1.97 15.28
C TRP A 59 3.12 -2.08 14.38
N SER A 60 2.92 -2.52 13.12
CA SER A 60 3.99 -2.59 12.13
C SER A 60 4.63 -1.22 11.89
N LEU A 61 3.80 -0.19 11.69
CA LEU A 61 4.26 1.18 11.50
C LEU A 61 4.92 1.75 12.75
N TYR A 62 4.33 1.56 13.92
CA TYR A 62 4.90 2.02 15.19
C TYR A 62 6.27 1.40 15.48
N THR A 63 6.46 0.12 15.13
CA THR A 63 7.72 -0.59 15.40
C THR A 63 8.77 -0.35 14.34
N ARG A 64 8.42 -0.28 13.07
CA ARG A 64 9.33 -0.28 11.91
C ARG A 64 9.24 0.99 11.06
N ALA A 65 8.16 1.78 11.20
CA ALA A 65 7.77 2.87 10.31
C ALA A 65 7.61 2.42 8.84
N LEU A 66 7.38 1.12 8.61
CA LEU A 66 7.26 0.48 7.32
C LEU A 66 6.23 -0.66 7.38
N TYR A 67 5.47 -0.77 6.32
CA TYR A 67 4.49 -1.82 6.07
C TYR A 67 4.61 -2.27 4.62
N GLU A 68 4.41 -3.55 4.30
CA GLU A 68 4.49 -4.11 2.94
C GLU A 68 5.64 -3.51 2.10
N THR A 69 6.86 -3.77 2.53
CA THR A 69 8.04 -3.09 1.98
C THR A 69 8.22 -3.25 0.47
N ALA A 70 7.80 -4.39 -0.12
CA ALA A 70 7.86 -4.60 -1.57
C ALA A 70 6.88 -3.68 -2.32
N VAL A 71 5.64 -3.57 -1.84
CA VAL A 71 4.62 -2.67 -2.42
C VAL A 71 5.04 -1.22 -2.23
N THR A 72 5.45 -0.85 -1.00
CA THR A 72 5.99 0.48 -0.68
C THR A 72 7.09 0.90 -1.65
N GLU A 73 8.07 0.02 -1.89
CA GLU A 73 9.19 0.30 -2.81
C GLU A 73 8.71 0.37 -4.27
N ALA A 74 7.79 -0.52 -4.68
CA ALA A 74 7.24 -0.48 -6.03
C ALA A 74 6.51 0.85 -6.28
N LEU A 75 5.62 1.27 -5.40
CA LEU A 75 4.91 2.55 -5.50
C LEU A 75 5.89 3.73 -5.51
N TRP A 76 6.92 3.67 -4.64
CA TRP A 76 7.96 4.70 -4.59
C TRP A 76 8.71 4.85 -5.91
N ARG A 77 9.00 3.76 -6.62
CA ARG A 77 9.75 3.76 -7.88
C ARG A 77 8.89 4.09 -9.09
N LEU A 78 7.64 3.64 -9.09
CA LEU A 78 6.74 3.74 -10.24
C LEU A 78 6.01 5.09 -10.34
N ALA A 79 5.65 5.70 -9.21
CA ALA A 79 5.04 7.02 -9.19
C ALA A 79 6.07 8.11 -9.55
N LYS A 80 5.70 9.00 -10.46
CA LYS A 80 6.54 10.10 -10.96
C LYS A 80 6.03 11.45 -10.45
N PRO A 81 6.90 12.46 -10.30
CA PRO A 81 6.45 13.81 -9.95
C PRO A 81 5.41 14.35 -10.93
N GLY A 82 4.29 14.84 -10.40
CA GLY A 82 3.17 15.36 -11.17
C GLY A 82 2.13 14.33 -11.62
N ASP A 83 2.35 13.03 -11.38
CA ASP A 83 1.37 12.00 -11.70
C ASP A 83 0.06 12.21 -10.89
N SER A 84 -1.07 11.84 -11.50
CA SER A 84 -2.28 11.45 -10.79
C SER A 84 -2.21 9.95 -10.50
N VAL A 85 -2.50 9.55 -9.28
CA VAL A 85 -2.38 8.17 -8.81
C VAL A 85 -3.59 7.76 -7.96
N VAL A 86 -3.83 6.46 -7.85
CA VAL A 86 -4.95 5.89 -7.10
C VAL A 86 -4.44 4.95 -6.03
N ASP A 87 -5.01 5.05 -4.82
CA ASP A 87 -4.88 4.10 -3.73
C ASP A 87 -6.26 3.52 -3.41
N GLY A 88 -6.56 2.34 -3.95
CA GLY A 88 -7.76 1.56 -3.67
C GLY A 88 -7.53 0.67 -2.47
N GLY A 89 -8.39 0.80 -1.45
CA GLY A 89 -8.16 0.25 -0.11
C GLY A 89 -7.11 1.07 0.62
N SER A 90 -7.36 2.37 0.76
CA SER A 90 -6.37 3.30 1.33
C SER A 90 -6.12 3.10 2.82
N ASN A 91 -7.00 2.41 3.51
CA ASN A 91 -6.92 2.22 4.96
C ASN A 91 -6.68 3.56 5.67
N ILE A 92 -5.78 3.66 6.64
CA ILE A 92 -5.41 4.92 7.31
C ILE A 92 -4.49 5.83 6.48
N GLY A 93 -4.15 5.44 5.22
CA GLY A 93 -3.41 6.26 4.26
C GLY A 93 -1.92 6.00 4.17
N TYR A 94 -1.40 4.87 4.66
CA TYR A 94 0.03 4.61 4.59
C TYR A 94 0.54 4.59 3.13
N MET A 95 -0.10 3.83 2.23
CA MET A 95 0.28 3.78 0.81
C MET A 95 -0.02 5.10 0.10
N ALA A 96 -1.13 5.76 0.44
CA ALA A 96 -1.44 7.11 -0.04
C ALA A 96 -0.32 8.12 0.30
N SER A 97 0.29 8.01 1.49
CA SER A 97 1.41 8.88 1.91
C SER A 97 2.70 8.64 1.10
N VAL A 98 2.95 7.39 0.70
CA VAL A 98 4.06 7.02 -0.22
C VAL A 98 3.85 7.70 -1.56
N LEU A 99 2.67 7.48 -2.15
CA LEU A 99 2.28 8.04 -3.44
C LEU A 99 2.34 9.56 -3.43
N ALA A 100 1.73 10.22 -2.44
CA ALA A 100 1.69 11.67 -2.31
C ALA A 100 3.09 12.30 -2.21
N SER A 101 4.00 11.64 -1.48
CA SER A 101 5.39 12.10 -1.37
C SER A 101 6.16 11.98 -2.69
N ARG A 102 5.79 11.02 -3.53
CA ARG A 102 6.45 10.79 -4.82
C ARG A 102 5.92 11.70 -5.91
N VAL A 103 4.59 11.86 -5.98
CA VAL A 103 4.01 12.74 -7.00
C VAL A 103 4.25 14.22 -6.71
N GLY A 104 4.48 14.56 -5.44
CA GLY A 104 4.83 15.92 -5.02
C GLY A 104 3.68 16.93 -5.23
N PRO A 105 3.91 18.23 -4.98
CA PRO A 105 2.84 19.25 -4.90
C PRO A 105 1.98 19.42 -6.17
N ARG A 106 2.46 18.97 -7.32
CA ARG A 106 1.73 19.04 -8.60
C ARG A 106 0.92 17.78 -8.92
N GLY A 107 1.11 16.71 -8.13
CA GLY A 107 0.42 15.45 -8.32
C GLY A 107 -0.88 15.37 -7.53
N LYS A 108 -1.68 14.34 -7.83
CA LYS A 108 -2.95 14.05 -7.16
C LYS A 108 -2.99 12.61 -6.69
N VAL A 109 -3.61 12.35 -5.56
CA VAL A 109 -3.85 11.02 -5.01
C VAL A 109 -5.34 10.83 -4.78
N TYR A 110 -5.95 9.93 -5.53
CA TYR A 110 -7.31 9.47 -5.33
C TYR A 110 -7.30 8.34 -4.30
N CYS A 111 -7.96 8.53 -3.17
CA CYS A 111 -7.98 7.56 -2.08
C CYS A 111 -9.39 7.01 -1.89
N PHE A 112 -9.52 5.69 -1.89
CA PHE A 112 -10.80 5.00 -1.70
C PHE A 112 -10.72 4.08 -0.48
N GLU A 113 -11.58 4.35 0.51
CA GLU A 113 -11.69 3.54 1.72
C GLU A 113 -13.16 3.45 2.13
N PRO A 114 -13.78 2.25 2.04
CA PRO A 114 -15.20 2.09 2.32
C PRO A 114 -15.54 2.10 3.80
N HIS A 115 -14.64 1.63 4.69
CA HIS A 115 -14.95 1.50 6.11
C HIS A 115 -15.05 2.86 6.81
N PRO A 116 -16.20 3.22 7.44
CA PRO A 116 -16.41 4.58 7.96
C PRO A 116 -15.41 5.01 9.03
N GLU A 117 -15.00 4.11 9.91
CA GLU A 117 -14.06 4.42 11.01
C GLU A 117 -12.64 4.56 10.49
N VAL A 118 -12.22 3.66 9.61
CA VAL A 118 -10.90 3.69 8.96
C VAL A 118 -10.77 4.95 8.10
N PHE A 119 -11.83 5.28 7.33
CA PHE A 119 -11.87 6.51 6.53
C PHE A 119 -11.71 7.78 7.36
N ARG A 120 -12.29 7.84 8.57
CA ARG A 120 -12.04 8.95 9.49
C ARG A 120 -10.57 9.06 9.91
N GLY A 121 -9.88 7.91 10.09
CA GLY A 121 -8.43 7.86 10.31
C GLY A 121 -7.65 8.42 9.12
N LEU A 122 -8.01 7.99 7.91
CA LEU A 122 -7.45 8.51 6.66
C LEU A 122 -7.62 10.03 6.55
N GLN A 123 -8.82 10.54 6.80
CA GLN A 123 -9.11 11.99 6.75
C GLN A 123 -8.22 12.79 7.72
N ARG A 124 -8.03 12.30 8.96
CA ARG A 124 -7.15 12.95 9.95
C ARG A 124 -5.71 13.01 9.48
N ASN A 125 -5.20 11.89 8.97
CA ASN A 125 -3.83 11.80 8.46
C ASN A 125 -3.61 12.73 7.25
N VAL A 126 -4.53 12.69 6.28
CA VAL A 126 -4.45 13.53 5.08
C VAL A 126 -4.51 15.02 5.43
N LYS A 127 -5.38 15.43 6.36
CA LYS A 127 -5.44 16.81 6.82
C LYS A 127 -4.07 17.29 7.35
N ALA A 128 -3.43 16.49 8.20
CA ALA A 128 -2.11 16.83 8.73
C ALA A 128 -1.03 16.92 7.63
N TRP A 129 -1.13 16.13 6.55
CA TRP A 129 -0.18 16.16 5.43
C TRP A 129 -0.40 17.35 4.51
N GLN A 130 -1.65 17.71 4.21
CA GLN A 130 -1.99 18.86 3.36
C GLN A 130 -1.51 20.19 3.98
N ASP A 131 -1.61 20.31 5.29
CA ASP A 131 -1.10 21.49 6.02
C ASP A 131 0.43 21.65 5.84
N SER A 132 1.16 20.58 5.53
CA SER A 132 2.62 20.60 5.33
C SER A 132 3.08 21.13 3.97
N GLN A 133 2.22 21.23 2.98
CA GLN A 133 2.49 21.63 1.58
C GLN A 133 3.63 20.84 0.88
N ARG A 134 3.97 19.65 1.39
CA ARG A 134 5.12 18.83 0.91
C ARG A 134 4.74 17.68 0.00
N CYS A 135 3.45 17.45 -0.20
CA CYS A 135 2.92 16.30 -0.92
C CYS A 135 1.86 16.73 -1.93
N GLY A 136 1.42 15.79 -2.75
CA GLY A 136 0.33 15.97 -3.71
C GLY A 136 -1.00 16.28 -3.02
N SER A 137 -1.96 16.77 -3.79
CA SER A 137 -3.33 16.93 -3.34
C SER A 137 -4.04 15.59 -3.21
N PHE A 138 -4.97 15.50 -2.25
CA PHE A 138 -5.75 14.27 -2.00
C PHE A 138 -7.21 14.49 -2.35
N LEU A 139 -7.78 13.48 -3.01
CA LEU A 139 -9.22 13.36 -3.24
C LEU A 139 -9.71 12.11 -2.50
N LEU A 140 -10.52 12.31 -1.46
CA LEU A 140 -10.93 11.25 -0.54
C LEU A 140 -12.35 10.79 -0.84
N TYR A 141 -12.52 9.50 -1.02
CA TYR A 141 -13.80 8.86 -1.29
C TYR A 141 -14.09 7.78 -0.24
N GLN A 142 -15.14 8.00 0.56
CA GLN A 142 -15.67 6.95 1.43
C GLN A 142 -16.49 5.99 0.59
N ALA A 143 -15.82 5.16 -0.18
CA ALA A 143 -16.44 4.23 -1.12
C ALA A 143 -15.49 3.05 -1.41
N ALA A 144 -16.06 1.92 -1.77
CA ALA A 144 -15.34 0.82 -2.39
C ALA A 144 -15.20 1.07 -3.90
N LEU A 145 -14.12 0.58 -4.50
CA LEU A 145 -14.00 0.50 -5.95
C LEU A 145 -14.73 -0.75 -6.45
N GLY A 146 -15.51 -0.60 -7.53
CA GLY A 146 -16.23 -1.70 -8.15
C GLY A 146 -16.58 -1.42 -9.60
N GLU A 147 -17.35 -2.32 -10.22
CA GLU A 147 -17.65 -2.31 -11.66
C GLU A 147 -18.54 -1.12 -12.08
N ARG A 148 -19.45 -0.69 -11.20
CA ARG A 148 -20.40 0.41 -11.45
C ARG A 148 -20.86 1.02 -10.14
N GLU A 149 -21.44 2.21 -10.22
CA GLU A 149 -22.04 2.85 -9.04
C GLU A 149 -23.19 2.00 -8.49
N SER A 150 -23.12 1.71 -7.18
CA SER A 150 -24.11 0.92 -6.45
C SER A 150 -23.90 1.06 -4.94
N MET A 151 -24.80 0.42 -4.18
CA MET A 151 -24.61 0.17 -2.75
C MET A 151 -24.18 -1.28 -2.57
N GLY A 152 -23.26 -1.52 -1.67
CA GLY A 152 -22.79 -2.85 -1.30
C GLY A 152 -22.74 -3.03 0.21
N ILE A 153 -22.47 -4.25 0.64
CA ILE A 153 -22.29 -4.60 2.05
C ILE A 153 -20.83 -4.89 2.31
N LEU A 154 -20.23 -4.12 3.20
CA LEU A 154 -18.89 -4.38 3.73
C LEU A 154 -19.05 -5.24 4.99
N ARG A 155 -18.40 -6.39 5.01
CA ARG A 155 -18.32 -7.25 6.19
C ARG A 155 -17.12 -6.88 7.04
N ILE A 156 -17.36 -6.79 8.34
CA ILE A 156 -16.40 -6.43 9.36
C ILE A 156 -16.29 -7.63 10.30
N PRO A 157 -15.16 -8.37 10.29
CA PRO A 157 -14.99 -9.52 11.16
C PRO A 157 -14.95 -9.12 12.64
N ASP A 158 -15.26 -10.03 13.55
CA ASP A 158 -15.27 -9.73 14.99
C ASP A 158 -13.88 -9.34 15.53
N HIS A 159 -12.80 -9.83 14.90
CA HIS A 159 -11.41 -9.47 15.23
C HIS A 159 -10.90 -8.23 14.46
N PHE A 160 -11.78 -7.44 13.88
CA PHE A 160 -11.43 -6.23 13.12
C PHE A 160 -10.60 -5.22 13.93
N ALA A 161 -10.85 -5.12 15.24
CA ALA A 161 -10.07 -4.26 16.12
C ALA A 161 -8.57 -4.65 16.17
N ASP A 162 -8.25 -5.92 15.93
CA ASP A 162 -6.89 -6.44 15.89
C ASP A 162 -6.21 -6.26 14.53
N ASN A 163 -6.99 -6.21 13.44
CA ASN A 163 -6.51 -5.99 12.08
C ASN A 163 -7.56 -5.29 11.21
N GLN A 164 -7.42 -3.98 11.04
CA GLN A 164 -8.36 -3.15 10.28
C GLN A 164 -8.26 -3.33 8.75
N GLY A 165 -7.27 -4.07 8.27
CA GLY A 165 -7.14 -4.43 6.86
C GLY A 165 -7.99 -5.62 6.41
N THR A 166 -8.77 -6.26 7.31
CA THR A 166 -9.48 -7.52 7.03
C THR A 166 -10.96 -7.39 6.65
N SER A 167 -11.46 -6.18 6.42
CA SER A 167 -12.83 -6.00 5.91
C SER A 167 -12.90 -6.35 4.44
N TRP A 168 -13.97 -7.04 4.02
CA TRP A 168 -14.17 -7.43 2.60
C TRP A 168 -15.58 -7.10 2.11
N MET A 169 -15.69 -6.88 0.79
CA MET A 169 -16.99 -6.74 0.13
C MET A 169 -17.67 -8.10 0.02
N GLN A 170 -18.92 -8.19 0.49
CA GLN A 170 -19.65 -9.44 0.47
C GLN A 170 -20.20 -9.75 -0.91
N ALA A 171 -19.89 -10.97 -1.39
CA ALA A 171 -20.57 -11.58 -2.53
C ALA A 171 -21.70 -12.55 -2.07
N ASP A 172 -21.55 -13.21 -0.90
CA ASP A 172 -22.50 -14.20 -0.35
C ASP A 172 -22.65 -14.08 1.18
N ASP A 173 -23.82 -14.52 1.72
CA ASP A 173 -24.33 -14.25 3.07
C ASP A 173 -23.83 -15.22 4.18
N THR A 174 -22.72 -15.91 4.02
CA THR A 174 -22.39 -17.09 4.85
C THR A 174 -21.38 -16.89 5.98
N ARG A 175 -20.81 -15.68 6.18
CA ARG A 175 -19.79 -15.44 7.24
C ARG A 175 -20.33 -14.56 8.36
N GLU A 176 -19.98 -14.89 9.60
CA GLU A 176 -20.28 -14.11 10.81
C GLU A 176 -19.51 -12.77 10.84
N GLY A 177 -20.09 -11.74 11.43
CA GLY A 177 -19.51 -10.43 11.61
C GLY A 177 -20.53 -9.29 11.43
N ARG A 178 -20.16 -8.08 11.85
CA ARG A 178 -20.96 -6.87 11.60
C ARG A 178 -20.93 -6.51 10.11
N SER A 179 -21.99 -5.88 9.62
CA SER A 179 -22.06 -5.39 8.24
C SER A 179 -22.39 -3.90 8.20
N VAL A 180 -21.81 -3.21 7.21
CA VAL A 180 -22.07 -1.79 6.96
C VAL A 180 -22.39 -1.61 5.48
N ASN A 181 -23.44 -0.87 5.18
CA ASN A 181 -23.74 -0.45 3.82
C ASN A 181 -22.73 0.60 3.37
N VAL A 182 -22.10 0.37 2.23
CA VAL A 182 -21.08 1.26 1.66
C VAL A 182 -21.41 1.59 0.21
N ARG A 183 -21.03 2.78 -0.21
CA ARG A 183 -21.09 3.17 -1.61
C ARG A 183 -20.00 2.44 -2.39
N ILE A 184 -20.34 1.98 -3.60
CA ILE A 184 -19.41 1.43 -4.59
C ILE A 184 -19.38 2.41 -5.75
N VAL A 185 -18.19 2.68 -6.30
CA VAL A 185 -18.00 3.56 -7.45
C VAL A 185 -17.07 2.92 -8.48
N ALA A 186 -17.32 3.17 -9.75
CA ALA A 186 -16.40 2.82 -10.81
C ALA A 186 -15.34 3.92 -10.96
N LEU A 187 -14.08 3.55 -11.13
CA LEU A 187 -13.00 4.52 -11.32
C LEU A 187 -13.17 5.30 -12.64
N ASP A 188 -13.76 4.66 -13.64
CA ASP A 188 -14.12 5.28 -14.93
C ASP A 188 -15.08 6.47 -14.80
N ASP A 189 -15.90 6.48 -13.74
CA ASP A 189 -16.86 7.57 -13.48
C ASP A 189 -16.26 8.68 -12.61
N VAL A 190 -15.18 8.38 -11.90
CA VAL A 190 -14.52 9.31 -10.95
C VAL A 190 -13.39 10.10 -11.59
N VAL A 191 -12.62 9.46 -12.48
CA VAL A 191 -11.44 10.08 -13.11
C VAL A 191 -11.88 10.89 -14.35
N PRO A 192 -11.58 12.20 -14.39
CA PRO A 192 -11.90 13.05 -15.54
C PRO A 192 -11.36 12.49 -16.85
N GLU A 193 -12.08 12.67 -17.97
CA GLU A 193 -11.69 12.14 -19.29
C GLU A 193 -10.31 12.59 -19.76
N SER A 194 -9.91 13.81 -19.42
CA SER A 194 -8.59 14.36 -19.79
C SER A 194 -7.43 13.87 -18.90
N GLU A 195 -7.71 13.11 -17.82
CA GLU A 195 -6.70 12.76 -16.84
C GLU A 195 -6.14 11.36 -17.09
N THR A 196 -4.83 11.20 -16.93
CA THR A 196 -4.13 9.90 -16.99
C THR A 196 -3.58 9.54 -15.62
N LEU A 197 -3.56 8.25 -15.34
CA LEU A 197 -3.09 7.70 -14.05
C LEU A 197 -1.71 7.07 -14.19
N GLY A 198 -0.76 7.56 -13.41
CA GLY A 198 0.59 7.00 -13.37
C GLY A 198 0.64 5.63 -12.74
N VAL A 199 0.01 5.50 -11.56
CA VAL A 199 -0.06 4.24 -10.80
C VAL A 199 -1.45 4.12 -10.17
N VAL A 200 -2.04 2.92 -10.29
CA VAL A 200 -3.22 2.49 -9.53
C VAL A 200 -2.80 1.34 -8.62
N LYS A 201 -2.94 1.50 -7.30
CA LYS A 201 -2.79 0.40 -6.33
C LYS A 201 -4.18 -0.12 -5.99
N LEU A 202 -4.35 -1.43 -6.02
CA LEU A 202 -5.56 -2.14 -5.59
C LEU A 202 -5.19 -3.19 -4.54
N ASP A 203 -5.75 -3.00 -3.35
CA ASP A 203 -5.71 -3.94 -2.24
C ASP A 203 -7.09 -3.83 -1.57
N VAL A 204 -8.02 -4.55 -2.15
CA VAL A 204 -9.46 -4.45 -1.84
C VAL A 204 -10.04 -5.79 -1.40
N GLN A 205 -9.17 -6.63 -0.86
CA GLN A 205 -9.47 -7.86 -0.14
C GLN A 205 -10.38 -8.82 -0.94
N GLY A 206 -9.90 -9.21 -2.14
CA GLY A 206 -10.54 -10.17 -3.04
C GLY A 206 -11.53 -9.53 -4.03
N TYR A 207 -11.69 -8.20 -4.01
CA TYR A 207 -12.59 -7.47 -4.92
C TYR A 207 -11.85 -6.84 -6.11
N GLU A 208 -10.58 -7.20 -6.32
CA GLU A 208 -9.66 -6.61 -7.31
C GLU A 208 -10.20 -6.72 -8.73
N LEU A 209 -10.71 -7.89 -9.13
CA LEU A 209 -11.28 -8.07 -10.47
C LEU A 209 -12.48 -7.13 -10.71
N THR A 210 -13.34 -6.96 -9.70
CA THR A 210 -14.51 -6.10 -9.80
C THR A 210 -14.11 -4.63 -9.88
N ALA A 211 -13.08 -4.22 -9.12
CA ALA A 211 -12.48 -2.89 -9.21
C ALA A 211 -11.83 -2.64 -10.59
N LEU A 212 -11.11 -3.65 -11.14
CA LEU A 212 -10.52 -3.58 -12.47
C LEU A 212 -11.56 -3.40 -13.58
N LYS A 213 -12.71 -4.07 -13.49
CA LYS A 213 -13.83 -3.88 -14.43
C LYS A 213 -14.39 -2.45 -14.38
N GLY A 214 -14.42 -1.83 -13.20
CA GLY A 214 -14.84 -0.43 -13.03
C GLY A 214 -13.84 0.61 -13.56
N MET A 215 -12.72 0.18 -14.09
CA MET A 215 -11.74 1.03 -14.80
C MET A 215 -11.40 0.48 -16.20
N GLU A 216 -12.30 -0.31 -16.79
CA GLU A 216 -12.07 -0.95 -18.08
C GLU A 216 -11.82 0.07 -19.19
N ARG A 217 -12.57 1.18 -19.24
CA ARG A 217 -12.38 2.26 -20.19
C ARG A 217 -11.00 2.89 -20.06
N LEU A 218 -10.59 3.26 -18.84
CA LEU A 218 -9.26 3.81 -18.55
C LEU A 218 -8.15 2.86 -19.00
N LEU A 219 -8.32 1.54 -18.79
CA LEU A 219 -7.35 0.52 -19.20
C LEU A 219 -7.29 0.40 -20.74
N ARG A 220 -8.44 0.32 -21.43
CA ARG A 220 -8.51 0.22 -22.89
C ARG A 220 -7.92 1.44 -23.58
N GLU A 221 -8.16 2.63 -23.05
CA GLU A 221 -7.64 3.89 -23.55
C GLU A 221 -6.16 4.13 -23.17
N ARG A 222 -5.50 3.19 -22.50
CA ARG A 222 -4.11 3.31 -22.03
C ARG A 222 -3.87 4.52 -21.11
N ARG A 223 -4.90 4.94 -20.40
CA ARG A 223 -4.85 6.06 -19.46
C ARG A 223 -4.33 5.66 -18.08
N VAL A 224 -4.10 4.37 -17.84
CA VAL A 224 -3.41 3.83 -16.68
C VAL A 224 -2.07 3.26 -17.12
N ARG A 225 -0.97 3.81 -16.58
CA ARG A 225 0.37 3.31 -16.93
C ARG A 225 0.70 1.99 -16.24
N THR A 226 0.40 1.89 -14.95
CA THR A 226 0.75 0.73 -14.14
C THR A 226 -0.30 0.46 -13.06
N VAL A 227 -0.65 -0.81 -12.88
CA VAL A 227 -1.49 -1.29 -11.77
C VAL A 227 -0.63 -2.15 -10.85
N VAL A 228 -0.67 -1.88 -9.54
CA VAL A 228 -0.08 -2.72 -8.48
C VAL A 228 -1.25 -3.31 -7.69
N PHE A 229 -1.33 -4.64 -7.60
CA PHE A 229 -2.49 -5.30 -7.01
C PHE A 229 -2.12 -6.58 -6.25
N GLU A 230 -2.95 -6.92 -5.27
CA GLU A 230 -2.90 -8.19 -4.56
C GLU A 230 -3.77 -9.24 -5.28
N GLU A 231 -3.35 -10.50 -5.32
CA GLU A 231 -4.15 -11.59 -5.86
C GLU A 231 -3.79 -12.91 -5.16
N GLU A 232 -4.71 -13.40 -4.36
CA GLU A 232 -4.53 -14.62 -3.57
C GLU A 232 -4.69 -15.92 -4.36
N ARG A 233 -5.37 -15.84 -5.51
CA ARG A 233 -5.62 -17.02 -6.35
C ARG A 233 -4.39 -17.36 -7.19
N ALA A 234 -4.25 -18.64 -7.48
CA ALA A 234 -3.12 -19.13 -8.28
C ALA A 234 -3.03 -18.43 -9.65
N TYR A 235 -1.80 -18.11 -10.05
CA TYR A 235 -1.50 -17.53 -11.35
C TYR A 235 -1.73 -18.54 -12.49
N PRO A 236 -2.34 -18.14 -13.64
CA PRO A 236 -2.99 -16.85 -13.88
C PRO A 236 -4.45 -16.81 -13.38
N ALA A 237 -4.73 -15.99 -12.41
CA ALA A 237 -6.09 -15.73 -11.95
C ALA A 237 -6.90 -14.89 -12.96
N ALA A 238 -8.19 -14.69 -12.70
CA ALA A 238 -9.07 -13.90 -13.57
C ALA A 238 -8.60 -12.45 -13.71
N THR A 239 -8.04 -11.85 -12.66
CA THR A 239 -7.42 -10.51 -12.66
C THR A 239 -6.27 -10.40 -13.66
N HIS A 240 -5.37 -11.40 -13.68
CA HIS A 240 -4.25 -11.44 -14.61
C HIS A 240 -4.70 -11.58 -16.06
N ARG A 241 -5.70 -12.45 -16.32
CA ARG A 241 -6.26 -12.63 -17.67
C ARG A 241 -6.93 -11.35 -18.16
N PHE A 242 -7.75 -10.73 -17.32
CA PHE A 242 -8.41 -9.47 -17.64
C PHE A 242 -7.41 -8.36 -18.01
N LEU A 243 -6.38 -8.13 -17.20
CA LEU A 243 -5.35 -7.14 -17.49
C LEU A 243 -4.56 -7.47 -18.77
N ARG A 244 -4.32 -8.77 -19.04
CA ARG A 244 -3.68 -9.19 -20.31
C ARG A 244 -4.55 -8.92 -21.52
N GLU A 245 -5.85 -9.14 -21.42
CA GLU A 245 -6.84 -8.79 -22.47
C GLU A 245 -6.88 -7.27 -22.73
N MET A 246 -6.66 -6.46 -21.69
CA MET A 246 -6.47 -5.02 -21.81
C MET A 246 -5.07 -4.64 -22.32
N GLY A 247 -4.20 -5.63 -22.60
CA GLY A 247 -2.85 -5.47 -23.16
C GLY A 247 -1.81 -5.01 -22.15
N TYR A 248 -1.97 -5.37 -20.88
CA TYR A 248 -0.96 -5.20 -19.83
C TYR A 248 -0.14 -6.47 -19.67
N GLU A 249 1.17 -6.32 -19.47
CA GLU A 249 2.03 -7.44 -19.05
C GLU A 249 2.04 -7.52 -17.52
N ASN A 250 1.92 -8.77 -17.00
CA ASN A 250 1.85 -9.03 -15.56
C ASN A 250 3.17 -9.61 -15.04
N PHE A 251 3.65 -9.11 -13.92
CA PHE A 251 4.84 -9.56 -13.22
C PHE A 251 4.52 -9.78 -11.74
N GLY A 252 5.05 -10.85 -11.15
CA GLY A 252 5.05 -11.01 -9.71
C GLY A 252 6.03 -10.04 -9.07
N LEU A 253 5.64 -9.44 -7.94
CA LEU A 253 6.46 -8.54 -7.16
C LEU A 253 7.08 -9.31 -5.99
N GLU A 254 8.41 -9.42 -5.97
CA GLU A 254 9.12 -10.13 -4.91
C GLU A 254 10.00 -9.20 -4.09
N HIS A 255 9.98 -9.43 -2.79
CA HIS A 255 10.91 -8.83 -1.86
C HIS A 255 12.26 -9.56 -1.93
N ARG A 256 13.35 -8.80 -2.13
CA ARG A 256 14.72 -9.30 -2.10
C ARG A 256 15.55 -8.50 -1.10
N PHE A 257 16.67 -9.08 -0.66
CA PHE A 257 17.58 -8.38 0.25
C PHE A 257 18.00 -6.99 -0.29
N GLY A 258 18.31 -6.89 -1.58
CA GLY A 258 18.77 -5.67 -2.23
C GLY A 258 17.68 -4.73 -2.74
N GLY A 259 16.40 -5.06 -2.59
CA GLY A 259 15.31 -4.25 -3.11
C GLY A 259 14.10 -5.08 -3.51
N VAL A 260 13.35 -4.58 -4.47
CA VAL A 260 12.21 -5.26 -5.06
C VAL A 260 12.60 -5.82 -6.43
N GLN A 261 12.06 -6.96 -6.78
CA GLN A 261 12.28 -7.60 -8.08
C GLN A 261 10.95 -7.99 -8.73
N CYS A 262 10.85 -7.73 -10.05
CA CYS A 262 9.81 -8.31 -10.88
C CYS A 262 10.25 -9.69 -11.38
N VAL A 263 9.36 -10.66 -11.25
CA VAL A 263 9.54 -12.02 -11.77
C VAL A 263 8.38 -12.36 -12.69
N PRO A 264 8.56 -13.25 -13.71
CA PRO A 264 7.43 -13.77 -14.46
C PRO A 264 6.37 -14.35 -13.51
N GLY A 265 5.10 -14.04 -13.75
CA GLY A 265 4.00 -14.46 -12.85
C GLY A 265 3.97 -15.97 -12.61
N GLU A 266 4.31 -16.76 -13.64
CA GLU A 266 4.35 -18.23 -13.58
C GLU A 266 5.43 -18.78 -12.63
N ARG A 267 6.46 -18.00 -12.31
CA ARG A 267 7.57 -18.42 -11.43
C ARG A 267 7.29 -18.18 -9.96
N ARG A 268 6.19 -17.50 -9.63
CA ARG A 268 5.85 -17.23 -8.25
C ARG A 268 5.12 -18.41 -7.65
N HIS A 269 5.82 -19.15 -6.78
CA HIS A 269 5.17 -20.13 -5.92
C HIS A 269 4.52 -19.40 -4.73
N TYR A 270 3.27 -19.66 -4.49
CA TYR A 270 2.48 -19.12 -3.37
C TYR A 270 1.83 -20.25 -2.59
N ASP A 271 2.14 -20.32 -1.32
CA ASP A 271 1.47 -21.23 -0.39
C ASP A 271 0.53 -20.38 0.50
N PRO A 272 -0.80 -20.48 0.34
CA PRO A 272 -1.75 -19.66 1.09
C PRO A 272 -1.72 -19.91 2.60
N ILE A 273 -1.05 -20.95 3.09
CA ILE A 273 -0.93 -21.27 4.51
C ILE A 273 0.28 -20.56 5.15
N SER A 274 1.39 -20.44 4.41
CA SER A 274 2.67 -19.96 4.94
C SER A 274 3.10 -18.59 4.44
N ASP A 275 2.61 -18.16 3.27
CA ASP A 275 3.05 -16.93 2.62
C ASP A 275 2.01 -15.81 2.75
N PRO A 276 2.44 -14.54 2.85
CA PRO A 276 1.53 -13.41 2.68
C PRO A 276 1.00 -13.39 1.24
N PRO A 277 -0.22 -12.82 1.02
CA PRO A 277 -0.79 -12.73 -0.31
C PRO A 277 0.17 -12.10 -1.32
N PRO A 278 0.26 -12.67 -2.53
CA PRO A 278 1.22 -12.19 -3.51
C PRO A 278 0.76 -10.89 -4.17
N ASN A 279 1.68 -9.96 -4.29
CA ASN A 279 1.49 -8.71 -5.02
C ASN A 279 2.04 -8.83 -6.44
N TYR A 280 1.37 -8.17 -7.37
CA TYR A 280 1.69 -8.16 -8.79
C TYR A 280 1.77 -6.73 -9.32
N VAL A 281 2.47 -6.58 -10.44
CA VAL A 281 2.53 -5.35 -11.22
C VAL A 281 2.07 -5.66 -12.64
N ALA A 282 1.05 -4.96 -13.12
CA ALA A 282 0.64 -4.98 -14.51
C ALA A 282 0.93 -3.63 -15.17
N THR A 283 1.51 -3.64 -16.39
CA THR A 283 1.97 -2.41 -17.02
C THR A 283 1.88 -2.46 -18.54
N VAL A 284 1.68 -1.28 -19.14
CA VAL A 284 1.78 -1.07 -20.59
C VAL A 284 3.20 -0.72 -21.05
N GLU A 285 4.11 -0.48 -20.08
CA GLU A 285 5.52 -0.11 -20.33
C GLU A 285 6.47 -1.14 -19.68
N PRO A 286 6.45 -2.45 -20.06
CA PRO A 286 7.13 -3.51 -19.32
C PRO A 286 8.62 -3.29 -19.17
N LYS A 287 9.33 -2.90 -20.24
CA LYS A 287 10.78 -2.66 -20.19
C LYS A 287 11.16 -1.53 -19.24
N LEU A 288 10.39 -0.43 -19.25
CA LEU A 288 10.64 0.72 -18.38
C LEU A 288 10.31 0.38 -16.93
N THR A 289 9.17 -0.26 -16.68
CA THR A 289 8.74 -0.70 -15.35
C THR A 289 9.75 -1.65 -14.71
N MET A 290 10.22 -2.65 -15.45
CA MET A 290 11.27 -3.56 -14.97
C MET A 290 12.57 -2.83 -14.66
N ALA A 291 13.02 -1.93 -15.54
CA ALA A 291 14.23 -1.15 -15.32
C ALA A 291 14.11 -0.24 -14.08
N GLN A 292 12.93 0.33 -13.82
CA GLN A 292 12.68 1.13 -12.62
C GLN A 292 12.68 0.29 -11.35
N LEU A 293 12.04 -0.88 -11.35
CA LEU A 293 11.91 -1.74 -10.19
C LEU A 293 13.21 -2.49 -9.85
N GLN A 294 14.03 -2.82 -10.84
CA GLN A 294 15.31 -3.51 -10.63
C GLN A 294 16.48 -2.56 -10.32
N LYS A 295 16.29 -1.25 -10.43
CA LYS A 295 17.37 -0.27 -10.32
C LYS A 295 17.85 -0.06 -8.88
N GLY A 296 18.97 -0.65 -8.52
CA GLY A 296 19.71 -0.35 -7.30
C GLY A 296 19.07 -0.89 -6.02
N PHE A 297 19.59 -0.42 -4.89
CA PHE A 297 19.15 -0.79 -3.55
C PHE A 297 17.86 -0.06 -3.14
N TRP A 298 17.23 -0.43 -2.01
CA TRP A 298 16.03 0.18 -1.47
C TRP A 298 16.06 1.71 -1.50
N GLN A 299 15.10 2.34 -2.18
CA GLN A 299 15.03 3.80 -2.37
C GLN A 299 14.06 4.50 -1.42
N SER A 300 12.95 3.84 -1.07
CA SER A 300 11.93 4.40 -0.19
C SER A 300 12.47 4.71 1.21
N PHE A 301 13.50 3.99 1.64
CA PHE A 301 14.18 4.18 2.92
C PHE A 301 15.72 4.19 2.83
N GLY A 302 16.26 4.64 1.72
CA GLY A 302 17.70 4.64 1.42
C GLY A 302 18.58 5.53 2.31
N PRO A 303 19.91 5.34 2.26
CA PRO A 303 20.89 5.87 3.23
C PRO A 303 20.91 7.40 3.39
N ALA A 304 20.63 8.16 2.36
CA ALA A 304 20.61 9.63 2.45
C ALA A 304 19.50 10.18 3.35
N LYS A 305 18.40 9.42 3.56
CA LYS A 305 17.33 9.80 4.49
C LYS A 305 17.51 9.22 5.89
N LEU A 306 18.26 8.11 6.03
CA LEU A 306 18.65 7.53 7.31
C LEU A 306 19.51 8.49 8.15
N LEU A 307 20.43 9.20 7.51
CA LEU A 307 21.35 10.13 8.18
C LEU A 307 20.67 11.44 8.61
N ARG A 308 19.58 11.85 7.94
CA ARG A 308 18.83 13.08 8.30
C ARG A 308 17.94 12.94 9.53
N GLY A 309 17.61 11.72 9.94
CA GLY A 309 16.82 11.41 11.14
C GLY A 309 17.65 11.14 12.40
N TRP A 310 18.96 11.20 12.33
CA TRP A 310 19.83 10.99 13.49
C TRP A 310 19.97 12.28 14.29
N PRO A 311 19.65 12.29 15.59
CA PRO A 311 19.81 13.49 16.44
C PRO A 311 21.25 13.97 16.59
N TRP A 312 22.24 13.18 16.16
CA TRP A 312 23.67 13.43 16.31
C TRP A 312 24.36 14.04 15.07
N VAL A 313 23.68 14.11 13.93
CA VAL A 313 24.25 14.79 12.75
C VAL A 313 23.93 16.28 12.87
N ARG A 314 24.76 17.00 13.63
CA ARG A 314 24.80 18.47 13.59
C ARG A 314 25.19 18.90 12.18
N ARG A 315 24.42 19.81 11.59
CA ARG A 315 24.87 20.55 10.42
C ARG A 315 26.12 21.32 10.81
N SER A 316 27.26 20.96 10.23
CA SER A 316 28.35 21.90 10.12
C SER A 316 27.88 23.02 9.19
N SER A 317 27.57 24.17 9.74
CA SER A 317 27.42 25.44 9.04
C SER A 317 28.79 25.80 8.46
N HIS A 318 28.90 25.84 7.16
CA HIS A 318 29.78 26.75 6.41
C HIS A 318 29.00 27.26 5.21
#